data_572688d05920a403a34f79575868c21d
#
_entry.id   572688d05920a403a34f79575868c21d
#
_cell.length_a   1.000
_cell.length_b   1.000
_cell.length_c   1.000
_cell.angle_alpha   90.00
_cell.angle_beta   90.00
_cell.angle_gamma   90.00
#
_symmetry.space_group_name_H-M   'P 1'
#
loop_
_entity.id
_entity.type
_entity.pdbx_description
1 polymer ?
#
loop_
_entity_poly.entity_id
_entity_poly.type
_entity_poly.pdbx_seq_one_letter_code
_entity_poly.pdbx_strand_id
1 'polypeptide(L)'
;MKPLAAKMLSSFLVAACLLAVQPVLAASDYLSRPDVRAFIDSMSEEHGIESADLERILGDVRYTPAAVRLIGPVPSSAPSPARSYARYRAKFLTPELISAGSRFWSLHAADLARAEAEYGVPSEVIVGILGVETFFGRNTGSFRVIDALASIAFDGERRQDYFRGELKELLLLARDSKIDPLAIKGSYAGAVGLPQFMPSSYRRYAVDYDDDGTIDLLGSATDAIGSIASYMKAFGWVPNEQPTAPVRLAPGTEADLVSGLDRVHDVSEVQGKGVVFSGRDPPAGLVSIFELPTPGKPSKFVAGFTNFEVVTRYNRSTFYASAVLELGEAIQKAHNRVQLASAQARDNTLQ
;
A
#
# COMPACT_ATOMS: atom_id res chain seq x y z
N MET A 1 52.99 11.02 -65.95
CA MET A 1 51.56 10.81 -65.58
C MET A 1 51.38 11.29 -64.16
N LYS A 2 50.65 12.35 -63.92
CA LYS A 2 50.49 13.05 -62.65
C LYS A 2 49.37 12.42 -61.86
N PRO A 3 49.40 12.27 -60.51
CA PRO A 3 48.25 12.01 -59.70
C PRO A 3 47.60 13.33 -59.20
N LEU A 4 46.30 13.35 -59.30
CA LEU A 4 45.41 14.42 -58.76
C LEU A 4 45.43 14.41 -57.26
N ALA A 5 45.59 15.59 -56.65
CA ALA A 5 45.42 15.86 -55.26
C ALA A 5 43.94 16.07 -54.96
N ALA A 6 43.36 15.25 -54.05
CA ALA A 6 42.00 15.48 -53.53
C ALA A 6 42.12 16.35 -52.25
N LYS A 7 41.48 17.53 -52.30
CA LYS A 7 41.32 18.43 -51.16
C LYS A 7 40.25 17.89 -50.21
N MET A 8 40.65 17.55 -48.99
CA MET A 8 39.71 17.31 -47.89
C MET A 8 39.27 18.68 -47.31
N LEU A 9 37.97 18.94 -47.45
CA LEU A 9 37.28 20.03 -46.77
C LEU A 9 36.88 19.49 -45.36
N SER A 10 37.52 20.05 -44.34
CA SER A 10 37.13 19.83 -42.91
C SER A 10 35.90 20.66 -42.62
N SER A 11 34.73 20.04 -42.49
CA SER A 11 33.53 20.69 -41.97
C SER A 11 33.52 20.57 -40.45
N PHE A 12 33.80 21.66 -39.74
CA PHE A 12 33.56 21.77 -38.30
C PHE A 12 32.04 21.84 -38.07
N LEU A 13 31.46 20.79 -37.55
CA LEU A 13 30.09 20.77 -37.01
C LEU A 13 30.14 21.34 -35.59
N VAL A 14 29.75 22.60 -35.42
CA VAL A 14 29.49 23.17 -34.09
C VAL A 14 28.20 22.61 -33.61
N ALA A 15 28.25 21.60 -32.70
CA ALA A 15 27.10 21.11 -31.95
C ALA A 15 26.70 22.21 -30.94
N ALA A 16 25.66 22.97 -31.28
CA ALA A 16 24.99 23.83 -30.32
C ALA A 16 24.24 22.93 -29.31
N CYS A 17 24.80 22.79 -28.12
CA CYS A 17 24.07 22.25 -26.95
C CYS A 17 22.93 23.21 -26.61
N LEU A 18 21.76 22.97 -27.14
CA LEU A 18 20.52 23.52 -26.61
C LEU A 18 20.31 22.92 -25.20
N LEU A 19 20.77 23.63 -24.18
CA LEU A 19 20.34 23.45 -22.81
C LEU A 19 18.82 23.69 -22.82
N ALA A 20 18.05 22.61 -22.86
CA ALA A 20 16.64 22.66 -22.56
C ALA A 20 16.49 23.15 -21.11
N VAL A 21 16.23 24.45 -20.96
CA VAL A 21 15.76 25.02 -19.69
C VAL A 21 14.42 24.34 -19.43
N GLN A 22 14.44 23.35 -18.56
CA GLN A 22 13.20 22.78 -18.04
C GLN A 22 12.46 23.95 -17.37
N PRO A 23 11.17 24.21 -17.68
CA PRO A 23 10.44 25.22 -16.97
C PRO A 23 10.48 24.83 -15.49
N VAL A 24 11.11 25.65 -14.67
CA VAL A 24 10.90 25.63 -13.22
C VAL A 24 9.41 25.89 -13.09
N LEU A 25 8.65 24.83 -12.75
CA LEU A 25 7.24 24.98 -12.41
C LEU A 25 7.19 26.06 -11.34
N ALA A 26 6.59 27.20 -11.67
CA ALA A 26 6.42 28.31 -10.75
C ALA A 26 5.82 27.74 -9.46
N ALA A 27 6.39 28.10 -8.32
CA ALA A 27 5.80 27.79 -7.04
C ALA A 27 4.34 28.24 -7.15
N SER A 28 3.40 27.29 -7.04
CA SER A 28 1.98 27.62 -7.03
C SER A 28 1.79 28.53 -5.84
N ASP A 29 1.27 29.74 -6.07
CA ASP A 29 1.03 30.70 -4.98
C ASP A 29 -0.19 30.24 -4.16
N TYR A 30 0.02 29.13 -3.43
CA TYR A 30 -1.02 28.57 -2.56
C TYR A 30 -1.48 29.60 -1.51
N LEU A 31 -0.58 30.49 -1.06
CA LEU A 31 -0.91 31.46 -0.02
C LEU A 31 -1.83 32.58 -0.48
N SER A 32 -1.95 32.84 -1.78
CA SER A 32 -2.93 33.82 -2.30
C SER A 32 -4.35 33.29 -2.32
N ARG A 33 -4.56 31.98 -2.17
CA ARG A 33 -5.86 31.31 -2.29
C ARG A 33 -6.69 31.42 -1.01
N PRO A 34 -7.97 31.81 -1.11
CA PRO A 34 -8.86 31.91 0.06
C PRO A 34 -9.08 30.57 0.80
N ASP A 35 -9.17 29.47 0.06
CA ASP A 35 -9.37 28.13 0.65
C ASP A 35 -8.14 27.62 1.42
N VAL A 36 -6.92 27.98 0.98
CA VAL A 36 -5.67 27.68 1.70
C VAL A 36 -5.56 28.55 2.94
N ARG A 37 -5.93 29.84 2.86
CA ARG A 37 -5.95 30.73 4.04
C ARG A 37 -6.92 30.24 5.09
N ALA A 38 -8.15 29.88 4.69
CA ALA A 38 -9.13 29.30 5.61
C ALA A 38 -8.62 28.00 6.26
N PHE A 39 -7.84 27.18 5.53
CA PHE A 39 -7.20 26.01 6.10
C PHE A 39 -6.13 26.37 7.13
N ILE A 40 -5.29 27.38 6.85
CA ILE A 40 -4.28 27.91 7.80
C ILE A 40 -4.95 28.41 9.07
N ASP A 41 -5.99 29.22 8.93
CA ASP A 41 -6.74 29.77 10.06
C ASP A 41 -7.33 28.65 10.94
N SER A 42 -8.00 27.67 10.34
CA SER A 42 -8.54 26.50 11.05
C SER A 42 -7.44 25.71 11.77
N MET A 43 -6.30 25.48 11.12
CA MET A 43 -5.17 24.75 11.73
C MET A 43 -4.58 25.51 12.92
N SER A 44 -4.50 26.82 12.84
CA SER A 44 -4.03 27.67 13.92
C SER A 44 -5.01 27.70 15.11
N GLU A 45 -6.28 27.93 14.83
CA GLU A 45 -7.32 28.03 15.85
C GLU A 45 -7.59 26.70 16.57
N GLU A 46 -7.73 25.60 15.81
CA GLU A 46 -8.11 24.29 16.36
C GLU A 46 -6.93 23.52 16.96
N HIS A 47 -5.70 23.75 16.44
CA HIS A 47 -4.55 22.91 16.78
C HIS A 47 -3.35 23.69 17.34
N GLY A 48 -3.44 25.01 17.43
CA GLY A 48 -2.41 25.86 18.03
C GLY A 48 -1.09 25.85 17.26
N ILE A 49 -1.10 25.65 15.95
CA ILE A 49 0.08 25.79 15.11
C ILE A 49 0.18 27.25 14.69
N GLU A 50 1.35 27.86 14.89
CA GLU A 50 1.55 29.25 14.51
C GLU A 50 1.30 29.46 13.01
N SER A 51 0.45 30.46 12.67
CA SER A 51 0.10 30.76 11.26
C SER A 51 1.33 31.02 10.40
N ALA A 52 2.36 31.67 10.95
CA ALA A 52 3.60 31.92 10.25
C ALA A 52 4.36 30.65 9.86
N ASP A 53 4.32 29.61 10.70
CA ASP A 53 4.91 28.31 10.37
C ASP A 53 4.12 27.59 9.27
N LEU A 54 2.80 27.64 9.32
CA LEU A 54 1.92 27.09 8.27
C LEU A 54 2.12 27.82 6.94
N GLU A 55 2.21 29.15 6.96
CA GLU A 55 2.50 29.95 5.77
C GLU A 55 3.88 29.61 5.17
N ARG A 56 4.90 29.48 6.00
CA ARG A 56 6.24 29.05 5.55
C ARG A 56 6.21 27.67 4.90
N ILE A 57 5.51 26.71 5.50
CA ILE A 57 5.41 25.34 5.00
C ILE A 57 4.59 25.29 3.70
N LEU A 58 3.38 25.87 3.71
CA LEU A 58 2.49 25.83 2.54
C LEU A 58 2.96 26.73 1.40
N GLY A 59 3.77 27.76 1.69
CA GLY A 59 4.43 28.60 0.68
C GLY A 59 5.52 27.86 -0.11
N ASP A 60 6.12 26.80 0.45
CA ASP A 60 7.09 25.94 -0.25
C ASP A 60 6.44 24.74 -0.98
N VAL A 61 5.12 24.57 -0.88
CA VAL A 61 4.39 23.49 -1.57
C VAL A 61 4.43 23.70 -3.08
N ARG A 62 4.68 22.60 -3.80
CA ARG A 62 4.77 22.56 -5.26
C ARG A 62 3.62 21.77 -5.83
N TYR A 63 2.89 22.37 -6.77
CA TYR A 63 1.83 21.66 -7.49
C TYR A 63 2.36 20.39 -8.17
N THR A 64 1.71 19.27 -7.93
CA THR A 64 2.07 17.94 -8.42
C THR A 64 0.98 17.41 -9.37
N PRO A 65 1.06 17.73 -10.68
CA PRO A 65 0.03 17.32 -11.66
C PRO A 65 -0.18 15.81 -11.74
N ALA A 66 0.87 15.03 -11.49
CA ALA A 66 0.80 13.57 -11.49
C ALA A 66 -0.12 13.04 -10.37
N ALA A 67 -0.05 13.62 -9.17
CA ALA A 67 -0.89 13.24 -8.04
C ALA A 67 -2.38 13.51 -8.35
N VAL A 68 -2.69 14.72 -8.81
CA VAL A 68 -4.06 15.12 -9.19
C VAL A 68 -4.62 14.23 -10.29
N ARG A 69 -3.85 13.97 -11.35
CA ARG A 69 -4.28 13.11 -12.47
C ARG A 69 -4.54 11.67 -12.04
N LEU A 70 -3.69 11.09 -11.18
CA LEU A 70 -3.81 9.68 -10.78
C LEU A 70 -4.97 9.43 -9.82
N ILE A 71 -5.39 10.46 -9.06
CA ILE A 71 -6.58 10.41 -8.18
C ILE A 71 -7.85 10.84 -8.93
N GLY A 72 -7.71 11.60 -10.00
CA GLY A 72 -8.81 12.14 -10.80
C GLY A 72 -9.73 11.06 -11.40
N PRO A 73 -10.84 11.47 -12.01
CA PRO A 73 -11.76 10.56 -12.65
C PRO A 73 -11.09 9.85 -13.83
N VAL A 74 -11.31 8.54 -13.94
CA VAL A 74 -10.91 7.78 -15.13
C VAL A 74 -11.88 8.16 -16.28
N PRO A 75 -11.37 8.59 -17.44
CA PRO A 75 -12.24 8.90 -18.57
C PRO A 75 -13.15 7.72 -18.92
N SER A 76 -14.45 7.96 -19.00
CA SER A 76 -15.46 6.92 -19.29
C SER A 76 -15.31 6.28 -20.68
N SER A 77 -14.60 6.94 -21.60
CA SER A 77 -14.31 6.47 -22.94
C SER A 77 -13.10 5.53 -23.05
N ALA A 78 -12.29 5.40 -22.00
CA ALA A 78 -11.16 4.47 -22.00
C ALA A 78 -11.67 3.03 -21.91
N PRO A 79 -11.33 2.12 -22.87
CA PRO A 79 -11.67 0.72 -22.72
C PRO A 79 -11.03 0.18 -21.45
N SER A 80 -11.88 -0.22 -20.49
CA SER A 80 -11.40 -0.86 -19.27
C SER A 80 -10.88 -2.25 -19.64
N PRO A 81 -9.59 -2.53 -19.47
CA PRO A 81 -9.08 -3.86 -19.75
C PRO A 81 -9.80 -4.87 -18.87
N ALA A 82 -10.17 -6.03 -19.45
CA ALA A 82 -10.83 -7.09 -18.71
C ALA A 82 -10.07 -7.38 -17.40
N ARG A 83 -10.79 -7.34 -16.29
CA ARG A 83 -10.21 -7.61 -14.97
C ARG A 83 -9.64 -9.02 -14.95
N SER A 84 -8.39 -9.17 -14.53
CA SER A 84 -7.70 -10.45 -14.46
C SER A 84 -6.94 -10.56 -13.15
N TYR A 85 -7.42 -11.42 -12.27
CA TYR A 85 -6.74 -11.70 -11.02
C TYR A 85 -5.36 -12.34 -11.25
N ALA A 86 -5.26 -13.26 -12.22
CA ALA A 86 -3.96 -13.86 -12.55
C ALA A 86 -2.90 -12.82 -12.95
N ARG A 87 -3.28 -11.80 -13.75
CA ARG A 87 -2.37 -10.69 -14.11
C ARG A 87 -2.02 -9.83 -12.91
N TYR A 88 -2.99 -9.54 -12.03
CA TYR A 88 -2.77 -8.77 -10.82
C TYR A 88 -1.84 -9.51 -9.86
N ARG A 89 -2.14 -10.75 -9.57
CA ARG A 89 -1.39 -11.67 -8.70
C ARG A 89 0.07 -11.82 -9.15
N ALA A 90 0.30 -11.95 -10.46
CA ALA A 90 1.64 -12.14 -11.03
C ALA A 90 2.60 -10.97 -10.76
N LYS A 91 2.11 -9.80 -10.36
CA LYS A 91 2.96 -8.65 -9.97
C LYS A 91 3.64 -8.88 -8.61
N PHE A 92 3.06 -9.70 -7.76
CA PHE A 92 3.49 -9.89 -6.38
C PHE A 92 4.03 -11.30 -6.10
N LEU A 93 3.45 -12.34 -6.69
CA LEU A 93 3.89 -13.71 -6.43
C LEU A 93 5.05 -14.11 -7.36
N THR A 94 6.14 -13.36 -7.29
CA THR A 94 7.38 -13.65 -8.02
C THR A 94 8.40 -14.35 -7.13
N PRO A 95 9.28 -15.18 -7.68
CA PRO A 95 10.35 -15.82 -6.89
C PRO A 95 11.22 -14.82 -6.13
N GLU A 96 11.49 -13.66 -6.74
CA GLU A 96 12.31 -12.59 -6.15
C GLU A 96 11.65 -12.01 -4.90
N LEU A 97 10.34 -11.69 -4.98
CA LEU A 97 9.60 -11.11 -3.86
C LEU A 97 9.40 -12.13 -2.73
N ILE A 98 9.07 -13.38 -3.08
CA ILE A 98 8.95 -14.46 -2.09
C ILE A 98 10.28 -14.71 -1.37
N SER A 99 11.40 -14.74 -2.11
CA SER A 99 12.73 -14.88 -1.52
C SER A 99 13.11 -13.67 -0.65
N ALA A 100 12.79 -12.45 -1.08
CA ALA A 100 13.00 -11.24 -0.27
C ALA A 100 12.18 -11.29 1.02
N GLY A 101 10.92 -11.72 0.95
CA GLY A 101 10.05 -11.88 2.11
C GLY A 101 10.55 -12.95 3.09
N SER A 102 11.04 -14.08 2.59
CA SER A 102 11.64 -15.12 3.43
C SER A 102 12.89 -14.61 4.18
N ARG A 103 13.74 -13.80 3.53
CA ARG A 103 14.87 -13.16 4.21
C ARG A 103 14.42 -12.11 5.23
N PHE A 104 13.44 -11.27 4.87
CA PHE A 104 12.86 -10.29 5.80
C PHE A 104 12.31 -10.99 7.05
N TRP A 105 11.55 -12.08 6.87
CA TRP A 105 11.05 -12.88 7.98
C TRP A 105 12.18 -13.40 8.87
N SER A 106 13.25 -13.94 8.28
CA SER A 106 14.39 -14.45 9.06
C SER A 106 15.10 -13.33 9.85
N LEU A 107 15.20 -12.12 9.31
CA LEU A 107 15.82 -10.97 9.98
C LEU A 107 14.97 -10.43 11.14
N HIS A 108 13.64 -10.47 11.00
CA HIS A 108 12.69 -9.88 11.95
C HIS A 108 11.81 -10.95 12.62
N ALA A 109 12.33 -12.19 12.75
CA ALA A 109 11.55 -13.31 13.27
C ALA A 109 11.02 -13.07 14.71
N ALA A 110 11.82 -12.42 15.56
CA ALA A 110 11.42 -12.09 16.93
C ALA A 110 10.30 -11.05 16.97
N ASP A 111 10.41 -9.99 16.15
CA ASP A 111 9.41 -8.91 16.08
C ASP A 111 8.09 -9.43 15.52
N LEU A 112 8.14 -10.25 14.48
CA LEU A 112 6.97 -10.90 13.89
C LEU A 112 6.27 -11.83 14.89
N ALA A 113 7.03 -12.67 15.59
CA ALA A 113 6.47 -13.58 16.59
C ALA A 113 5.85 -12.80 17.77
N ARG A 114 6.50 -11.71 18.21
CA ARG A 114 5.98 -10.81 19.25
C ARG A 114 4.66 -10.16 18.79
N ALA A 115 4.62 -9.63 17.57
CA ALA A 115 3.41 -9.01 17.01
C ALA A 115 2.25 -10.00 16.88
N GLU A 116 2.53 -11.23 16.46
CA GLU A 116 1.53 -12.30 16.42
C GLU A 116 1.00 -12.65 17.80
N ALA A 117 1.88 -12.77 18.80
CA ALA A 117 1.48 -13.06 20.18
C ALA A 117 0.66 -11.92 20.81
N GLU A 118 1.02 -10.65 20.55
CA GLU A 118 0.41 -9.47 21.18
C GLU A 118 -0.91 -9.06 20.51
N TYR A 119 -0.94 -9.08 19.18
CA TYR A 119 -2.09 -8.58 18.41
C TYR A 119 -2.96 -9.69 17.82
N GLY A 120 -2.48 -10.94 17.84
CA GLY A 120 -3.17 -12.10 17.27
C GLY A 120 -3.15 -12.12 15.74
N VAL A 121 -2.35 -11.28 15.10
CA VAL A 121 -2.22 -11.18 13.63
C VAL A 121 -1.08 -12.07 13.16
N PRO A 122 -1.35 -13.10 12.32
CA PRO A 122 -0.30 -14.01 11.88
C PRO A 122 0.83 -13.31 11.14
N SER A 123 2.07 -13.75 11.38
CA SER A 123 3.27 -13.18 10.76
C SER A 123 3.20 -13.15 9.23
N GLU A 124 2.59 -14.16 8.59
CA GLU A 124 2.39 -14.19 7.13
C GLU A 124 1.51 -13.07 6.60
N VAL A 125 0.54 -12.60 7.40
CA VAL A 125 -0.31 -11.46 7.00
C VAL A 125 0.51 -10.17 7.00
N ILE A 126 1.31 -9.96 8.04
CA ILE A 126 2.17 -8.78 8.18
C ILE A 126 3.19 -8.71 7.04
N VAL A 127 3.90 -9.81 6.76
CA VAL A 127 4.89 -9.85 5.66
C VAL A 127 4.21 -9.77 4.29
N GLY A 128 2.99 -10.29 4.15
CA GLY A 128 2.19 -10.16 2.94
C GLY A 128 1.89 -8.71 2.61
N ILE A 129 1.49 -7.91 3.60
CA ILE A 129 1.23 -6.47 3.47
C ILE A 129 2.52 -5.73 3.10
N LEU A 130 3.61 -5.90 3.87
CA LEU A 130 4.90 -5.25 3.59
C LEU A 130 5.43 -5.59 2.20
N GLY A 131 5.21 -6.81 1.75
CA GLY A 131 5.60 -7.26 0.42
C GLY A 131 4.80 -6.57 -0.68
N VAL A 132 3.48 -6.48 -0.55
CA VAL A 132 2.60 -5.85 -1.55
C VAL A 132 2.78 -4.33 -1.58
N GLU A 133 2.92 -3.69 -0.42
CA GLU A 133 2.99 -2.23 -0.33
C GLU A 133 4.32 -1.68 -0.84
N THR A 134 5.44 -2.21 -0.36
CA THR A 134 6.74 -1.56 -0.62
C THR A 134 7.86 -2.51 -1.06
N PHE A 135 7.56 -3.80 -1.29
CA PHE A 135 8.60 -4.80 -1.53
C PHE A 135 9.64 -4.79 -0.40
N PHE A 136 9.14 -4.77 0.86
CA PHE A 136 9.98 -4.68 2.07
C PHE A 136 10.86 -3.42 2.09
N GLY A 137 10.28 -2.26 1.81
CA GLY A 137 10.94 -0.96 1.85
C GLY A 137 11.71 -0.56 0.59
N ARG A 138 11.72 -1.38 -0.48
CA ARG A 138 12.41 -1.03 -1.74
C ARG A 138 11.70 0.06 -2.54
N ASN A 139 10.41 0.24 -2.34
CA ASN A 139 9.58 1.21 -3.05
C ASN A 139 8.57 1.90 -2.11
N THR A 140 9.04 2.84 -1.33
CA THR A 140 8.22 3.61 -0.39
C THR A 140 7.60 4.87 -1.04
N GLY A 141 7.87 5.11 -2.32
CA GLY A 141 7.46 6.31 -3.04
C GLY A 141 8.53 7.41 -3.04
N SER A 142 8.41 8.32 -4.00
CA SER A 142 9.39 9.40 -4.23
C SER A 142 8.78 10.80 -4.23
N PHE A 143 7.45 10.90 -4.09
CA PHE A 143 6.77 12.18 -4.02
C PHE A 143 7.01 12.84 -2.66
N ARG A 144 7.21 14.14 -2.64
CA ARG A 144 7.10 14.90 -1.40
C ARG A 144 5.64 14.89 -0.98
N VAL A 145 5.36 14.26 0.18
CA VAL A 145 3.98 13.91 0.59
C VAL A 145 3.09 15.14 0.71
N ILE A 146 3.64 16.22 1.28
CA ILE A 146 2.90 17.48 1.41
C ILE A 146 2.50 18.07 0.07
N ASP A 147 3.37 17.99 -0.96
CA ASP A 147 3.05 18.47 -2.31
C ASP A 147 1.91 17.67 -2.93
N ALA A 148 1.97 16.33 -2.80
CA ALA A 148 0.94 15.45 -3.31
C ALA A 148 -0.41 15.69 -2.63
N LEU A 149 -0.43 15.75 -1.29
CA LEU A 149 -1.65 15.96 -0.52
C LEU A 149 -2.25 17.35 -0.77
N ALA A 150 -1.45 18.40 -0.75
CA ALA A 150 -1.94 19.77 -1.00
C ALA A 150 -2.47 19.91 -2.43
N SER A 151 -1.77 19.35 -3.44
CA SER A 151 -2.25 19.39 -4.82
C SER A 151 -3.61 18.69 -4.98
N ILE A 152 -3.81 17.53 -4.34
CA ILE A 152 -5.11 16.85 -4.44
C ILE A 152 -6.17 17.56 -3.59
N ALA A 153 -5.81 18.07 -2.42
CA ALA A 153 -6.71 18.74 -1.49
C ALA A 153 -7.29 20.06 -2.05
N PHE A 154 -6.47 20.79 -2.80
CA PHE A 154 -6.85 22.13 -3.28
C PHE A 154 -7.11 22.17 -4.79
N ASP A 155 -6.49 21.33 -5.59
CA ASP A 155 -6.60 21.34 -7.06
C ASP A 155 -7.23 20.05 -7.64
N GLY A 156 -7.51 19.06 -6.81
CA GLY A 156 -8.16 17.82 -7.24
C GLY A 156 -9.65 17.99 -7.52
N GLU A 157 -10.22 17.08 -8.30
CA GLU A 157 -11.66 17.05 -8.60
C GLU A 157 -12.43 16.07 -7.69
N ARG A 158 -11.74 15.20 -6.98
CA ARG A 158 -12.35 14.13 -6.20
C ARG A 158 -11.74 14.04 -4.80
N ARG A 159 -12.61 13.80 -3.80
CA ARG A 159 -12.20 13.54 -2.42
C ARG A 159 -11.34 14.65 -1.78
N GLN A 160 -11.51 15.90 -2.22
CA GLN A 160 -10.75 17.03 -1.70
C GLN A 160 -10.78 17.11 -0.16
N ASP A 161 -11.95 16.98 0.46
CA ASP A 161 -12.10 17.05 1.91
C ASP A 161 -11.34 15.93 2.62
N TYR A 162 -11.34 14.72 2.06
CA TYR A 162 -10.54 13.63 2.59
C TYR A 162 -9.04 13.96 2.54
N PHE A 163 -8.53 14.43 1.40
CA PHE A 163 -7.12 14.78 1.27
C PHE A 163 -6.72 16.02 2.05
N ARG A 164 -7.66 16.96 2.26
CA ARG A 164 -7.47 18.09 3.17
C ARG A 164 -7.34 17.60 4.62
N GLY A 165 -8.13 16.60 5.01
CA GLY A 165 -7.97 15.90 6.30
C GLY A 165 -6.62 15.23 6.43
N GLU A 166 -6.14 14.51 5.40
CA GLU A 166 -4.83 13.87 5.43
C GLU A 166 -3.66 14.88 5.44
N LEU A 167 -3.81 16.02 4.77
CA LEU A 167 -2.84 17.13 4.86
C LEU A 167 -2.77 17.71 6.29
N LYS A 168 -3.92 17.87 6.95
CA LYS A 168 -4.00 18.25 8.37
C LYS A 168 -3.25 17.24 9.23
N GLU A 169 -3.54 15.95 9.06
CA GLU A 169 -2.91 14.90 9.86
C GLU A 169 -1.38 14.80 9.60
N LEU A 170 -0.92 15.09 8.37
CA LEU A 170 0.51 15.19 8.07
C LEU A 170 1.18 16.32 8.85
N LEU A 171 0.58 17.50 8.89
CA LEU A 171 1.12 18.66 9.61
C LEU A 171 1.16 18.39 11.12
N LEU A 172 0.12 17.76 11.67
CA LEU A 172 0.06 17.37 13.07
C LEU A 172 1.10 16.28 13.40
N LEU A 173 1.24 15.27 12.53
CA LEU A 173 2.28 14.25 12.66
C LEU A 173 3.67 14.87 12.69
N ALA A 174 3.96 15.76 11.74
CA ALA A 174 5.25 16.42 11.64
C ALA A 174 5.58 17.25 12.89
N ARG A 175 4.60 17.99 13.42
CA ARG A 175 4.74 18.74 14.68
C ARG A 175 5.02 17.81 15.86
N ASP A 176 4.17 16.78 16.03
CA ASP A 176 4.21 15.90 17.20
C ASP A 176 5.50 15.05 17.21
N SER A 177 5.95 14.60 16.03
CA SER A 177 7.20 13.83 15.86
C SER A 177 8.45 14.71 15.65
N LYS A 178 8.29 16.04 15.58
CA LYS A 178 9.38 16.99 15.30
C LYS A 178 10.14 16.71 14.00
N ILE A 179 9.41 16.26 12.98
CA ILE A 179 9.94 15.97 11.64
C ILE A 179 9.58 17.14 10.70
N ASP A 180 10.48 17.49 9.79
CA ASP A 180 10.18 18.47 8.75
C ASP A 180 9.16 17.88 7.74
N PRO A 181 7.92 18.43 7.64
CA PRO A 181 6.91 17.94 6.71
C PRO A 181 7.34 18.04 5.24
N LEU A 182 8.27 18.94 4.92
CA LEU A 182 8.82 19.12 3.58
C LEU A 182 9.80 18.01 3.20
N ALA A 183 10.36 17.28 4.17
CA ALA A 183 11.29 16.19 3.94
C ALA A 183 10.61 14.82 3.73
N ILE A 184 9.35 14.64 4.15
CA ILE A 184 8.64 13.37 4.11
C ILE A 184 8.35 12.97 2.65
N LYS A 185 8.84 11.80 2.26
CA LYS A 185 8.56 11.19 0.95
C LYS A 185 7.62 10.01 1.08
N GLY A 186 6.83 9.79 0.04
CA GLY A 186 5.84 8.72 -0.01
C GLY A 186 5.22 8.54 -1.38
N SER A 187 4.01 7.97 -1.42
CA SER A 187 3.28 7.75 -2.66
C SER A 187 2.67 9.05 -3.22
N TYR A 188 2.24 9.00 -4.46
CA TYR A 188 1.48 10.09 -5.10
C TYR A 188 0.16 10.42 -4.40
N ALA A 189 -0.37 9.51 -3.60
CA ALA A 189 -1.60 9.69 -2.81
C ALA A 189 -1.33 10.09 -1.36
N GLY A 190 -0.06 10.29 -0.97
CA GLY A 190 0.31 10.72 0.37
C GLY A 190 0.54 9.60 1.39
N ALA A 191 0.57 8.33 0.97
CA ALA A 191 0.92 7.22 1.85
C ALA A 191 2.42 7.20 2.16
N VAL A 192 2.79 6.84 3.40
CA VAL A 192 4.11 7.03 3.99
C VAL A 192 4.72 5.73 4.50
N GLY A 193 6.00 5.56 4.29
CA GLY A 193 6.84 4.55 4.93
C GLY A 193 6.66 3.12 4.41
N LEU A 194 7.25 2.17 5.12
CA LEU A 194 7.21 0.75 4.79
C LEU A 194 5.78 0.19 4.69
N PRO A 195 4.86 0.53 5.62
CA PRO A 195 3.48 0.05 5.58
C PRO A 195 2.56 0.87 4.67
N GLN A 196 3.03 1.94 4.04
CA GLN A 196 2.22 2.85 3.21
C GLN A 196 0.98 3.38 3.96
N PHE A 197 1.15 3.79 5.20
CA PHE A 197 0.08 4.42 5.97
C PHE A 197 -0.23 5.82 5.46
N MET A 198 -1.52 6.15 5.39
CA MET A 198 -1.94 7.55 5.28
C MET A 198 -1.60 8.28 6.59
N PRO A 199 -1.34 9.60 6.58
CA PRO A 199 -1.00 10.36 7.79
C PRO A 199 -1.95 10.16 8.96
N SER A 200 -3.26 10.07 8.69
CA SER A 200 -4.27 9.77 9.71
C SER A 200 -4.11 8.38 10.31
N SER A 201 -3.73 7.39 9.51
CA SER A 201 -3.45 6.03 9.98
C SER A 201 -2.15 5.97 10.77
N TYR A 202 -1.13 6.71 10.32
CA TYR A 202 0.16 6.83 11.04
C TYR A 202 -0.09 7.34 12.47
N ARG A 203 -0.77 8.49 12.63
CA ARG A 203 -1.03 9.07 13.96
C ARG A 203 -1.93 8.21 14.85
N ARG A 204 -2.80 7.40 14.28
CA ARG A 204 -3.79 6.63 15.03
C ARG A 204 -3.33 5.22 15.40
N TYR A 205 -2.55 4.57 14.54
CA TYR A 205 -2.26 3.14 14.66
C TYR A 205 -0.79 2.80 14.73
N ALA A 206 0.11 3.73 14.36
CA ALA A 206 1.53 3.47 14.45
C ALA A 206 1.99 3.39 15.91
N VAL A 207 2.95 2.52 16.16
CA VAL A 207 3.52 2.24 17.47
C VAL A 207 5.05 2.26 17.40
N ASP A 208 5.69 2.78 18.44
CA ASP A 208 7.10 2.60 18.72
C ASP A 208 7.28 1.16 19.20
N TYR A 209 7.67 0.29 18.28
CA TYR A 209 7.67 -1.15 18.55
C TYR A 209 9.06 -1.69 18.88
N ASP A 210 10.11 -0.91 18.73
CA ASP A 210 11.46 -1.22 19.21
C ASP A 210 11.80 -0.47 20.52
N ASP A 211 10.85 0.32 21.08
CA ASP A 211 10.94 1.06 22.32
C ASP A 211 12.12 2.05 22.34
N ASP A 212 12.49 2.63 21.17
CA ASP A 212 13.57 3.63 21.06
C ASP A 212 13.13 5.07 21.42
N GLY A 213 11.82 5.26 21.65
CA GLY A 213 11.19 6.54 21.95
C GLY A 213 10.69 7.30 20.72
N THR A 214 10.75 6.69 19.53
CA THR A 214 10.35 7.30 18.26
C THR A 214 9.54 6.34 17.41
N ILE A 215 8.42 6.77 16.88
CA ILE A 215 7.70 5.99 15.86
C ILE A 215 8.30 6.30 14.49
N ASP A 216 9.03 5.35 13.89
CA ASP A 216 9.67 5.53 12.57
C ASP A 216 9.20 4.51 11.53
N LEU A 217 8.09 4.81 10.85
CA LEU A 217 7.61 3.97 9.73
C LEU A 217 8.42 4.15 8.43
N LEU A 218 9.33 5.14 8.38
CA LEU A 218 10.19 5.37 7.22
C LEU A 218 11.42 4.45 7.21
N GLY A 219 12.01 4.21 8.38
CA GLY A 219 13.27 3.50 8.55
C GLY A 219 13.21 2.24 9.41
N SER A 220 12.32 2.18 10.43
CA SER A 220 12.21 1.03 11.32
C SER A 220 11.29 -0.05 10.77
N ALA A 221 11.86 -1.22 10.44
CA ALA A 221 11.05 -2.39 10.08
C ALA A 221 10.28 -2.94 11.29
N THR A 222 10.83 -2.81 12.48
CA THR A 222 10.20 -3.24 13.73
C THR A 222 8.94 -2.45 14.01
N ASP A 223 8.99 -1.12 13.91
CA ASP A 223 7.80 -0.26 14.04
C ASP A 223 6.76 -0.55 12.97
N ALA A 224 7.20 -0.77 11.73
CA ALA A 224 6.28 -1.12 10.65
C ALA A 224 5.54 -2.44 10.92
N ILE A 225 6.23 -3.45 11.47
CA ILE A 225 5.64 -4.75 11.86
C ILE A 225 4.59 -4.54 12.95
N GLY A 226 4.96 -3.87 14.06
CA GLY A 226 4.05 -3.59 15.16
C GLY A 226 2.86 -2.74 14.73
N SER A 227 3.10 -1.72 13.91
CA SER A 227 2.05 -0.81 13.43
C SER A 227 1.04 -1.49 12.50
N ILE A 228 1.48 -2.39 11.63
CA ILE A 228 0.56 -3.20 10.81
C ILE A 228 -0.31 -4.09 11.70
N ALA A 229 0.28 -4.75 12.68
CA ALA A 229 -0.45 -5.61 13.60
C ALA A 229 -1.45 -4.81 14.45
N SER A 230 -1.05 -3.65 14.97
CA SER A 230 -1.90 -2.68 15.68
C SER A 230 -3.09 -2.25 14.82
N TYR A 231 -2.84 -1.87 13.55
CA TYR A 231 -3.87 -1.50 12.59
C TYR A 231 -4.89 -2.64 12.38
N MET A 232 -4.42 -3.85 12.12
CA MET A 232 -5.29 -5.00 11.91
C MET A 232 -6.16 -5.29 13.13
N LYS A 233 -5.58 -5.26 14.33
CA LYS A 233 -6.32 -5.43 15.59
C LYS A 233 -7.36 -4.33 15.80
N ALA A 234 -7.02 -3.08 15.53
CA ALA A 234 -7.94 -1.95 15.67
C ALA A 234 -9.14 -2.05 14.73
N PHE A 235 -8.98 -2.69 13.56
CA PHE A 235 -10.08 -2.96 12.64
C PHE A 235 -10.80 -4.30 12.88
N GLY A 236 -10.52 -4.96 14.00
CA GLY A 236 -11.28 -6.13 14.45
C GLY A 236 -10.73 -7.48 13.97
N TRP A 237 -9.41 -7.60 13.81
CA TRP A 237 -8.79 -8.89 13.55
C TRP A 237 -9.15 -9.91 14.63
N VAL A 238 -9.66 -11.07 14.23
CA VAL A 238 -10.04 -12.18 15.10
C VAL A 238 -8.93 -13.23 15.09
N PRO A 239 -8.21 -13.45 16.21
CA PRO A 239 -7.17 -14.47 16.27
C PRO A 239 -7.67 -15.85 15.88
N ASN A 240 -6.87 -16.60 15.12
CA ASN A 240 -7.15 -17.96 14.65
C ASN A 240 -8.33 -18.12 13.67
N GLU A 241 -9.09 -17.06 13.35
CA GLU A 241 -10.08 -17.09 12.29
C GLU A 241 -9.38 -17.06 10.92
N GLN A 242 -9.74 -18.01 10.04
CA GLN A 242 -9.23 -17.98 8.67
C GLN A 242 -9.83 -16.79 7.90
N PRO A 243 -9.04 -16.04 7.10
CA PRO A 243 -9.57 -14.91 6.33
C PRO A 243 -10.48 -15.34 5.19
N THR A 244 -10.19 -16.46 4.53
CA THR A 244 -10.88 -16.90 3.32
C THR A 244 -11.01 -18.42 3.24
N ALA A 245 -11.97 -18.88 2.43
CA ALA A 245 -12.05 -20.26 1.98
C ALA A 245 -12.41 -20.32 0.49
N PRO A 246 -11.78 -21.21 -0.31
CA PRO A 246 -12.27 -21.48 -1.67
C PRO A 246 -13.66 -22.07 -1.61
N VAL A 247 -14.54 -21.64 -2.51
CA VAL A 247 -15.90 -22.19 -2.60
C VAL A 247 -16.25 -22.65 -4.00
N ARG A 248 -17.13 -23.62 -4.10
CA ARG A 248 -17.85 -23.99 -5.33
C ARG A 248 -19.30 -23.59 -5.16
N LEU A 249 -19.83 -22.90 -6.15
CA LEU A 249 -21.23 -22.50 -6.22
C LEU A 249 -22.03 -23.55 -7.03
N ALA A 250 -23.29 -23.75 -6.69
CA ALA A 250 -24.20 -24.50 -7.53
C ALA A 250 -24.41 -23.71 -8.85
N PRO A 251 -24.52 -24.39 -9.99
CA PRO A 251 -24.73 -23.69 -11.27
C PRO A 251 -25.98 -22.80 -11.24
N GLY A 252 -25.82 -21.53 -11.67
CA GLY A 252 -26.90 -20.55 -11.75
C GLY A 252 -27.19 -19.77 -10.46
N THR A 253 -26.43 -20.02 -9.36
CA THR A 253 -26.59 -19.28 -8.09
C THR A 253 -25.66 -18.09 -7.96
N GLU A 254 -24.77 -17.86 -8.93
CA GLU A 254 -23.71 -16.84 -8.86
C GLU A 254 -24.28 -15.43 -8.70
N ALA A 255 -25.34 -15.10 -9.44
CA ALA A 255 -25.95 -13.77 -9.39
C ALA A 255 -26.52 -13.40 -8.01
N ASP A 256 -27.02 -14.41 -7.27
CA ASP A 256 -27.66 -14.21 -5.96
C ASP A 256 -26.66 -14.25 -4.80
N LEU A 257 -25.49 -14.87 -5.02
CA LEU A 257 -24.53 -15.14 -3.96
C LEU A 257 -23.26 -14.26 -4.03
N VAL A 258 -22.87 -13.80 -5.22
CA VAL A 258 -21.66 -12.97 -5.36
C VAL A 258 -21.91 -11.54 -4.87
N SER A 259 -21.46 -11.24 -3.67
CA SER A 259 -21.64 -9.96 -2.98
C SER A 259 -20.39 -9.05 -3.01
N GLY A 260 -19.29 -9.53 -3.59
CA GLY A 260 -18.03 -8.77 -3.64
C GLY A 260 -17.37 -8.63 -2.28
N LEU A 261 -17.28 -7.40 -1.76
CA LEU A 261 -16.68 -7.13 -0.44
C LEU A 261 -17.71 -7.13 0.69
N ASP A 262 -19.00 -7.13 0.37
CA ASP A 262 -20.03 -6.98 1.37
C ASP A 262 -20.38 -8.33 1.99
N ARG A 263 -20.23 -8.45 3.31
CA ARG A 263 -20.61 -9.64 4.09
C ARG A 263 -22.09 -9.59 4.42
N VAL A 264 -22.91 -10.06 3.50
CA VAL A 264 -24.38 -9.97 3.58
C VAL A 264 -25.07 -11.32 3.69
N HIS A 265 -24.33 -12.42 3.54
CA HIS A 265 -24.87 -13.76 3.63
C HIS A 265 -24.45 -14.42 4.95
N ASP A 266 -25.33 -15.26 5.52
CA ASP A 266 -24.96 -16.14 6.61
C ASP A 266 -24.32 -17.43 6.05
N VAL A 267 -23.31 -17.98 6.72
CA VAL A 267 -22.61 -19.19 6.28
C VAL A 267 -23.59 -20.36 6.14
N SER A 268 -24.49 -20.53 7.09
CA SER A 268 -25.50 -21.62 7.06
C SER A 268 -26.49 -21.46 5.90
N GLU A 269 -26.87 -20.22 5.59
CA GLU A 269 -27.73 -19.88 4.46
C GLU A 269 -27.08 -20.26 3.13
N VAL A 270 -25.84 -19.86 2.90
CA VAL A 270 -25.15 -20.14 1.63
C VAL A 270 -24.89 -21.65 1.48
N GLN A 271 -24.61 -22.37 2.57
CA GLN A 271 -24.51 -23.83 2.56
C GLN A 271 -25.84 -24.47 2.16
N GLY A 272 -26.97 -23.99 2.70
CA GLY A 272 -28.31 -24.40 2.32
C GLY A 272 -28.65 -24.16 0.85
N LYS A 273 -28.00 -23.14 0.22
CA LYS A 273 -28.08 -22.84 -1.21
C LYS A 273 -27.09 -23.63 -2.07
N GLY A 274 -26.39 -24.61 -1.50
CA GLY A 274 -25.47 -25.49 -2.22
C GLY A 274 -24.06 -24.98 -2.40
N VAL A 275 -23.64 -23.95 -1.61
CA VAL A 275 -22.24 -23.53 -1.57
C VAL A 275 -21.42 -24.58 -0.81
N VAL A 276 -20.38 -25.09 -1.45
CA VAL A 276 -19.45 -26.05 -0.87
C VAL A 276 -18.13 -25.36 -0.57
N PHE A 277 -17.79 -25.26 0.72
CA PHE A 277 -16.51 -24.76 1.18
C PHE A 277 -15.42 -25.83 1.05
N SER A 278 -14.20 -25.41 0.76
CA SER A 278 -13.03 -26.29 0.66
C SER A 278 -12.00 -25.92 1.74
N GLY A 279 -11.36 -26.92 2.34
CA GLY A 279 -10.37 -26.74 3.39
C GLY A 279 -10.97 -26.86 4.80
N ARG A 280 -10.63 -25.92 5.68
CA ARG A 280 -11.14 -25.88 7.07
C ARG A 280 -12.61 -25.48 7.07
N ASP A 281 -13.34 -25.93 8.09
CA ASP A 281 -14.73 -25.52 8.28
C ASP A 281 -14.84 -23.99 8.38
N PRO A 282 -15.84 -23.38 7.71
CA PRO A 282 -16.03 -21.94 7.78
C PRO A 282 -16.44 -21.52 9.20
N PRO A 283 -15.98 -20.34 9.67
CA PRO A 283 -16.50 -19.76 10.91
C PRO A 283 -17.99 -19.44 10.75
N ALA A 284 -18.75 -19.50 11.85
CA ALA A 284 -20.15 -19.09 11.86
C ALA A 284 -20.28 -17.58 11.64
N GLY A 285 -21.41 -17.14 11.11
CA GLY A 285 -21.76 -15.74 10.93
C GLY A 285 -21.71 -15.27 9.48
N LEU A 286 -21.50 -13.96 9.29
CA LEU A 286 -21.60 -13.34 7.97
C LEU A 286 -20.38 -13.62 7.09
N VAL A 287 -20.64 -13.87 5.81
CA VAL A 287 -19.66 -14.16 4.77
C VAL A 287 -19.93 -13.29 3.53
N SER A 288 -18.88 -12.88 2.85
CA SER A 288 -18.93 -12.37 1.48
C SER A 288 -18.54 -13.48 0.50
N ILE A 289 -19.18 -13.54 -0.65
CA ILE A 289 -18.74 -14.39 -1.76
C ILE A 289 -18.24 -13.47 -2.87
N PHE A 290 -17.03 -13.68 -3.35
CA PHE A 290 -16.46 -12.89 -4.42
C PHE A 290 -15.78 -13.73 -5.48
N GLU A 291 -15.74 -13.17 -6.68
CA GLU A 291 -15.12 -13.77 -7.84
C GLU A 291 -13.70 -13.21 -8.04
N LEU A 292 -12.77 -14.09 -8.39
CA LEU A 292 -11.43 -13.76 -8.86
C LEU A 292 -11.32 -14.10 -10.36
N PRO A 293 -11.83 -13.22 -11.24
CA PRO A 293 -11.94 -13.51 -12.67
C PRO A 293 -10.57 -13.59 -13.31
N THR A 294 -10.41 -14.53 -14.24
CA THR A 294 -9.25 -14.65 -15.12
C THR A 294 -9.74 -15.00 -16.52
N PRO A 295 -9.64 -14.09 -17.48
CA PRO A 295 -10.13 -14.33 -18.84
C PRO A 295 -9.59 -15.63 -19.44
N GLY A 296 -10.46 -16.43 -20.03
CA GLY A 296 -10.12 -17.72 -20.64
C GLY A 296 -9.92 -18.87 -19.64
N LYS A 297 -10.23 -18.67 -18.36
CA LYS A 297 -10.24 -19.71 -17.33
C LYS A 297 -11.57 -19.74 -16.58
N PRO A 298 -11.97 -20.87 -16.00
CA PRO A 298 -13.11 -20.92 -15.09
C PRO A 298 -12.94 -19.92 -13.95
N SER A 299 -14.03 -19.27 -13.58
CA SER A 299 -14.05 -18.33 -12.44
C SER A 299 -13.71 -19.03 -11.14
N LYS A 300 -12.86 -18.39 -10.34
CA LYS A 300 -12.57 -18.79 -8.97
C LYS A 300 -13.49 -18.01 -8.04
N PHE A 301 -14.28 -18.71 -7.23
CA PHE A 301 -15.09 -18.12 -6.18
C PHE A 301 -14.44 -18.35 -4.82
N VAL A 302 -14.51 -17.34 -3.97
CA VAL A 302 -13.87 -17.32 -2.65
C VAL A 302 -14.87 -16.73 -1.65
N ALA A 303 -14.96 -17.35 -0.50
CA ALA A 303 -15.65 -16.81 0.67
C ALA A 303 -14.67 -15.96 1.47
N GLY A 304 -15.08 -14.75 1.84
CA GLY A 304 -14.35 -13.84 2.72
C GLY A 304 -15.04 -13.70 4.06
N PHE A 305 -14.30 -13.94 5.13
CA PHE A 305 -14.77 -13.85 6.52
C PHE A 305 -14.33 -12.54 7.17
N THR A 306 -14.44 -12.42 8.51
CA THR A 306 -14.10 -11.21 9.24
C THR A 306 -12.68 -10.73 8.94
N ASN A 307 -11.71 -11.61 9.01
CA ASN A 307 -10.30 -11.25 8.79
C ASN A 307 -10.00 -10.85 7.33
N PHE A 308 -10.73 -11.36 6.36
CA PHE A 308 -10.65 -10.87 4.99
C PHE A 308 -11.13 -9.42 4.87
N GLU A 309 -12.27 -9.11 5.50
CA GLU A 309 -12.76 -7.72 5.56
C GLU A 309 -11.74 -6.80 6.21
N VAL A 310 -11.09 -7.22 7.30
CA VAL A 310 -10.04 -6.44 7.97
C VAL A 310 -8.88 -6.15 7.02
N VAL A 311 -8.39 -7.13 6.25
CA VAL A 311 -7.36 -6.88 5.24
C VAL A 311 -7.83 -5.87 4.19
N THR A 312 -9.12 -5.89 3.80
CA THR A 312 -9.66 -4.92 2.83
C THR A 312 -9.78 -3.50 3.38
N ARG A 313 -9.63 -3.27 4.69
CA ARG A 313 -9.54 -1.92 5.27
C ARG A 313 -8.25 -1.20 4.87
N TYR A 314 -7.19 -1.96 4.60
CA TYR A 314 -5.96 -1.42 4.05
C TYR A 314 -6.15 -0.90 2.61
N ASN A 315 -6.78 -1.71 1.79
CA ASN A 315 -7.15 -1.34 0.42
C ASN A 315 -8.44 -2.06 0.03
N ARG A 316 -9.50 -1.32 -0.29
CA ARG A 316 -10.84 -1.86 -0.57
C ARG A 316 -10.89 -2.59 -1.93
N SER A 317 -10.21 -3.73 -2.00
CA SER A 317 -10.10 -4.54 -3.22
C SER A 317 -9.98 -6.02 -2.88
N THR A 318 -10.86 -6.85 -3.46
CA THR A 318 -10.76 -8.32 -3.36
C THR A 318 -9.44 -8.83 -3.93
N PHE A 319 -8.95 -8.22 -5.00
CA PHE A 319 -7.67 -8.59 -5.62
C PHE A 319 -6.48 -8.30 -4.71
N TYR A 320 -6.50 -7.13 -4.07
CA TYR A 320 -5.46 -6.73 -3.13
C TYR A 320 -5.41 -7.70 -1.94
N ALA A 321 -6.52 -7.87 -1.24
CA ALA A 321 -6.55 -8.71 -0.04
C ALA A 321 -6.19 -10.16 -0.36
N SER A 322 -6.67 -10.71 -1.49
CA SER A 322 -6.28 -12.04 -1.93
C SER A 322 -4.78 -12.15 -2.26
N ALA A 323 -4.18 -11.12 -2.88
CA ALA A 323 -2.76 -11.14 -3.20
C ALA A 323 -1.88 -11.02 -1.96
N VAL A 324 -2.27 -10.21 -0.97
CA VAL A 324 -1.61 -10.11 0.34
C VAL A 324 -1.56 -11.48 1.02
N LEU A 325 -2.71 -12.13 1.14
CA LEU A 325 -2.82 -13.43 1.80
C LEU A 325 -2.03 -14.52 1.05
N GLU A 326 -2.18 -14.60 -0.27
CA GLU A 326 -1.44 -15.59 -1.08
C GLU A 326 0.08 -15.34 -1.06
N LEU A 327 0.53 -14.08 -1.05
CA LEU A 327 1.95 -13.75 -0.93
C LEU A 327 2.48 -14.15 0.45
N GLY A 328 1.76 -13.80 1.52
CA GLY A 328 2.10 -14.17 2.89
C GLY A 328 2.31 -15.68 3.06
N GLU A 329 1.33 -16.47 2.58
CA GLU A 329 1.45 -17.94 2.59
C GLU A 329 2.65 -18.46 1.78
N ALA A 330 2.92 -17.86 0.61
CA ALA A 330 4.05 -18.27 -0.21
C ALA A 330 5.39 -17.98 0.47
N ILE A 331 5.49 -16.84 1.14
CA ILE A 331 6.66 -16.43 1.94
C ILE A 331 6.84 -17.37 3.13
N GLN A 332 5.79 -17.66 3.89
CA GLN A 332 5.82 -18.59 5.02
C GLN A 332 6.32 -19.98 4.59
N LYS A 333 5.79 -20.52 3.49
CA LYS A 333 6.23 -21.80 2.93
C LYS A 333 7.71 -21.79 2.51
N ALA A 334 8.20 -20.66 1.99
CA ALA A 334 9.59 -20.50 1.61
C ALA A 334 10.49 -20.38 2.84
N HIS A 335 10.10 -19.59 3.83
CA HIS A 335 10.80 -19.43 5.11
C HIS A 335 10.95 -20.77 5.83
N ASN A 336 9.86 -21.53 5.99
CA ASN A 336 9.87 -22.82 6.66
C ASN A 336 10.80 -23.82 5.96
N ARG A 337 10.86 -23.84 4.62
CA ARG A 337 11.80 -24.69 3.87
C ARG A 337 13.27 -24.33 4.16
N VAL A 338 13.59 -23.06 4.27
CA VAL A 338 14.94 -22.60 4.62
C VAL A 338 15.31 -23.02 6.04
N GLN A 339 14.39 -22.88 7.00
CA GLN A 339 14.63 -23.31 8.38
C GLN A 339 14.89 -24.82 8.49
N LEU A 340 14.08 -25.63 7.83
CA LEU A 340 14.26 -27.11 7.81
C LEU A 340 15.60 -27.51 7.19
N ALA A 341 15.99 -26.92 6.06
CA ALA A 341 17.28 -27.19 5.42
C ALA A 341 18.46 -26.80 6.33
N SER A 342 18.35 -25.67 7.03
CA SER A 342 19.38 -25.20 7.97
C SER A 342 19.51 -26.12 9.20
N ALA A 343 18.40 -26.64 9.71
CA ALA A 343 18.40 -27.60 10.83
C ALA A 343 19.08 -28.92 10.42
N GLN A 344 18.72 -29.47 9.27
CA GLN A 344 19.32 -30.70 8.73
C GLN A 344 20.83 -30.57 8.48
N ALA A 345 21.27 -29.42 7.96
CA ALA A 345 22.70 -29.16 7.75
C ALA A 345 23.48 -29.13 9.08
N ARG A 346 22.92 -28.60 10.13
CA ARG A 346 23.53 -28.60 11.49
C ARG A 346 23.64 -30.02 12.04
N ASP A 347 22.60 -30.83 11.93
CA ASP A 347 22.62 -32.22 12.41
C ASP A 347 23.68 -33.08 11.69
N ASN A 348 23.83 -32.89 10.36
CA ASN A 348 24.84 -33.58 9.56
C ASN A 348 26.27 -33.13 9.89
N THR A 349 26.44 -31.94 10.47
CA THR A 349 27.82 -31.45 10.86
C THR A 349 28.25 -31.96 12.23
N LEU A 350 27.29 -32.42 13.04
CA LEU A 350 27.52 -32.94 14.40
C LEU A 350 27.71 -34.47 14.44
N GLN A 351 27.50 -35.16 13.32
CA GLN A 351 27.80 -36.57 13.11
C GLN A 351 29.15 -36.78 12.42
#